data_798b5b2e122b97c68e2a947b8b1cd758
#
_entry.id   798b5b2e122b97c68e2a947b8b1cd758
#
_cell.length_a   1.000
_cell.length_b   1.000
_cell.length_c   1.000
_cell.angle_alpha   90.00
_cell.angle_beta   90.00
_cell.angle_gamma   90.00
#
_symmetry.space_group_name_H-M   'P 1'
#
loop_
_entity.id
_entity.type
_entity.pdbx_description
1 polymer ?
#
loop_
_entity_poly.entity_id
_entity_poly.type
_entity_poly.pdbx_seq_one_letter_code
_entity_poly.pdbx_strand_id
1 'polypeptide(L)'
;MLGKLLKYDLKWIYKAVVVFYILAFIFSVIGRGLSLIENSVLFGILTKVSYGIAISMLVSAMINNLMRVWARVIRNVYKDESYLTHTLPVEKKQIYLSKFISAIITMFTTVLVSVVCIGICYYSQENIEILKNMLELAATTYNSSVISLLFSIFCVFFLEMLFILLIGIVGIILGYRSSNNKIIKSIVYAFAMYMITNMVALLLVFLVGTFNSEVMNLFNTVDRVDIETIKNLMYAENVLYLVYIVIFYVVGKRIFEKGVNVD
;
A
#
# COMPACT_ATOMS: atom_id res chain seq x y z
N MET A 1 1.34 12.42 24.83
CA MET A 1 2.69 12.08 24.30
C MET A 1 2.66 11.49 22.90
N LEU A 2 1.69 10.65 22.55
CA LEU A 2 1.53 10.03 21.21
C LEU A 2 1.61 11.04 20.04
N GLY A 3 0.94 12.20 20.14
CA GLY A 3 0.94 13.21 19.06
C GLY A 3 2.33 13.79 18.77
N LYS A 4 3.20 13.91 19.79
CA LYS A 4 4.60 14.34 19.57
C LYS A 4 5.39 13.28 18.83
N LEU A 5 5.28 12.01 19.22
CA LEU A 5 5.92 10.89 18.52
C LEU A 5 5.48 10.83 17.07
N LEU A 6 4.18 10.89 16.82
CA LEU A 6 3.58 10.88 15.48
C LEU A 6 4.13 12.04 14.62
N LYS A 7 4.16 13.26 15.17
CA LYS A 7 4.71 14.43 14.47
C LYS A 7 6.14 14.22 14.00
N TYR A 8 7.00 13.67 14.86
CA TYR A 8 8.40 13.42 14.51
C TYR A 8 8.54 12.28 13.50
N ASP A 9 7.75 11.21 13.62
CA ASP A 9 7.75 10.10 12.67
C ASP A 9 7.29 10.58 11.28
N LEU A 10 6.18 11.31 11.19
CA LEU A 10 5.68 11.89 9.95
C LEU A 10 6.70 12.85 9.32
N LYS A 11 7.27 13.78 10.11
CA LYS A 11 8.28 14.72 9.62
C LYS A 11 9.48 14.00 9.01
N TRP A 12 9.93 12.91 9.64
CA TRP A 12 11.07 12.14 9.16
C TRP A 12 10.75 11.39 7.85
N ILE A 13 9.58 10.76 7.75
CA ILE A 13 9.16 10.02 6.55
C ILE A 13 8.95 10.99 5.40
N TYR A 14 8.17 12.05 5.60
CA TYR A 14 7.85 13.01 4.56
C TYR A 14 9.05 13.77 4.01
N LYS A 15 10.13 13.96 4.78
CA LYS A 15 11.33 14.64 4.31
C LYS A 15 11.88 14.09 2.99
N ALA A 16 11.70 12.80 2.72
CA ALA A 16 12.16 12.21 1.46
C ALA A 16 11.00 11.98 0.48
N VAL A 17 9.84 11.52 0.97
CA VAL A 17 8.73 11.12 0.10
C VAL A 17 8.12 12.32 -0.63
N VAL A 18 8.09 13.49 0.01
CA VAL A 18 7.58 14.75 -0.59
C VAL A 18 8.37 15.14 -1.85
N VAL A 19 9.65 14.82 -1.94
CA VAL A 19 10.45 15.12 -3.16
C VAL A 19 9.85 14.40 -4.37
N PHE A 20 9.48 13.13 -4.21
CA PHE A 20 8.84 12.36 -5.28
C PHE A 20 7.44 12.89 -5.61
N TYR A 21 6.68 13.37 -4.62
CA TYR A 21 5.37 13.98 -4.86
C TYR A 21 5.50 15.26 -5.70
N ILE A 22 6.45 16.13 -5.36
CA ILE A 22 6.68 17.37 -6.09
C ILE A 22 7.11 17.06 -7.53
N LEU A 23 8.05 16.13 -7.73
CA LEU A 23 8.50 15.74 -9.07
C LEU A 23 7.35 15.13 -9.89
N ALA A 24 6.57 14.21 -9.30
CA ALA A 24 5.41 13.63 -9.96
C ALA A 24 4.41 14.71 -10.38
N PHE A 25 4.10 15.65 -9.50
CA PHE A 25 3.18 16.75 -9.77
C PHE A 25 3.69 17.65 -10.90
N ILE A 26 4.96 18.07 -10.84
CA ILE A 26 5.58 18.91 -11.87
C ILE A 26 5.49 18.24 -13.25
N PHE A 27 5.92 16.98 -13.35
CA PHE A 27 5.89 16.27 -14.63
C PHE A 27 4.46 15.96 -15.12
N SER A 28 3.50 15.76 -14.22
CA SER A 28 2.09 15.66 -14.58
C SER A 28 1.55 16.96 -15.20
N VAL A 29 1.87 18.10 -14.59
CA VAL A 29 1.45 19.42 -15.09
C VAL A 29 2.15 19.77 -16.41
N ILE A 30 3.46 19.52 -16.51
CA ILE A 30 4.22 19.76 -17.77
C ILE A 30 3.64 18.88 -18.89
N GLY A 31 3.47 17.59 -18.64
CA GLY A 31 2.90 16.68 -19.64
C GLY A 31 1.51 17.12 -20.08
N ARG A 32 0.66 17.56 -19.14
CA ARG A 32 -0.67 18.11 -19.47
C ARG A 32 -0.58 19.40 -20.30
N GLY A 33 0.30 20.33 -19.93
CA GLY A 33 0.52 21.55 -20.70
C GLY A 33 0.99 21.29 -22.13
N LEU A 34 1.93 20.33 -22.30
CA LEU A 34 2.41 19.92 -23.63
C LEU A 34 1.31 19.23 -24.46
N SER A 35 0.42 18.48 -23.82
CA SER A 35 -0.69 17.79 -24.51
C SER A 35 -1.74 18.74 -25.10
N LEU A 36 -1.76 20.01 -24.66
CA LEU A 36 -2.67 21.04 -25.21
C LEU A 36 -2.13 21.70 -26.49
N ILE A 37 -0.86 21.44 -26.85
CA ILE A 37 -0.25 21.96 -28.07
C ILE A 37 -0.50 20.95 -29.18
N GLU A 38 -1.49 21.24 -29.99
CA GLU A 38 -1.91 20.40 -31.13
C GLU A 38 -0.92 20.50 -32.29
N ASN A 39 -0.88 19.44 -33.14
CA ASN A 39 -0.19 19.41 -34.44
C ASN A 39 1.34 19.32 -34.45
N SER A 40 2.00 18.88 -33.37
CA SER A 40 3.43 18.62 -33.41
C SER A 40 3.78 17.23 -32.87
N VAL A 41 4.42 16.41 -33.69
CA VAL A 41 4.92 15.08 -33.31
C VAL A 41 5.89 15.19 -32.13
N LEU A 42 6.71 16.24 -32.12
CA LEU A 42 7.70 16.48 -31.06
C LEU A 42 7.01 16.70 -29.70
N PHE A 43 5.98 17.54 -29.63
CA PHE A 43 5.23 17.76 -28.40
C PHE A 43 4.46 16.51 -27.96
N GLY A 44 3.96 15.71 -28.89
CA GLY A 44 3.35 14.41 -28.55
C GLY A 44 4.34 13.42 -27.89
N ILE A 45 5.59 13.38 -28.37
CA ILE A 45 6.65 12.56 -27.76
C ILE A 45 7.01 13.10 -26.38
N LEU A 46 7.21 14.41 -26.23
CA LEU A 46 7.53 15.04 -24.94
C LEU A 46 6.43 14.84 -23.91
N THR A 47 5.17 14.89 -24.31
CA THR A 47 4.01 14.56 -23.46
C THR A 47 4.09 13.13 -22.92
N LYS A 48 4.32 12.16 -23.79
CA LYS A 48 4.44 10.74 -23.38
C LYS A 48 5.61 10.51 -22.44
N VAL A 49 6.76 11.14 -22.71
CA VAL A 49 7.94 11.08 -21.84
C VAL A 49 7.63 11.70 -20.48
N SER A 50 6.99 12.87 -20.43
CA SER A 50 6.63 13.54 -19.18
C SER A 50 5.67 12.69 -18.34
N TYR A 51 4.66 12.08 -18.94
CA TYR A 51 3.76 11.17 -18.25
C TYR A 51 4.47 9.90 -17.73
N GLY A 52 5.39 9.34 -18.54
CA GLY A 52 6.22 8.20 -18.11
C GLY A 52 7.08 8.55 -16.89
N ILE A 53 7.68 9.74 -16.84
CA ILE A 53 8.44 10.23 -15.69
C ILE A 53 7.51 10.43 -14.49
N ALA A 54 6.34 11.05 -14.67
CA ALA A 54 5.37 11.26 -13.59
C ALA A 54 4.96 9.92 -12.95
N ILE A 55 4.59 8.93 -13.74
CA ILE A 55 4.21 7.60 -13.26
C ILE A 55 5.39 6.92 -12.54
N SER A 56 6.61 7.00 -13.09
CA SER A 56 7.81 6.46 -12.45
C SER A 56 8.09 7.11 -11.10
N MET A 57 7.85 8.42 -10.96
CA MET A 57 7.98 9.13 -9.68
C MET A 57 6.91 8.69 -8.68
N LEU A 58 5.68 8.41 -9.11
CA LEU A 58 4.61 7.89 -8.23
C LEU A 58 4.93 6.49 -7.73
N VAL A 59 5.39 5.59 -8.58
CA VAL A 59 5.85 4.24 -8.17
C VAL A 59 7.02 4.36 -7.20
N SER A 60 7.98 5.23 -7.51
CA SER A 60 9.11 5.51 -6.62
C SER A 60 8.66 6.08 -5.27
N ALA A 61 7.64 6.94 -5.24
CA ALA A 61 7.05 7.46 -4.01
C ALA A 61 6.47 6.35 -3.15
N MET A 62 5.74 5.40 -3.73
CA MET A 62 5.18 4.25 -3.02
C MET A 62 6.28 3.37 -2.41
N ILE A 63 7.27 2.99 -3.21
CA ILE A 63 8.40 2.17 -2.74
C ILE A 63 9.20 2.90 -1.65
N ASN A 64 9.50 4.18 -1.85
CA ASN A 64 10.21 4.98 -0.85
C ASN A 64 9.39 5.15 0.43
N ASN A 65 8.07 5.26 0.36
CA ASN A 65 7.24 5.32 1.55
C ASN A 65 7.36 4.03 2.38
N LEU A 66 7.24 2.85 1.75
CA LEU A 66 7.46 1.55 2.40
C LEU A 66 8.83 1.49 3.08
N MET A 67 9.88 1.78 2.32
CA MET A 67 11.26 1.76 2.80
C MET A 67 11.52 2.74 3.95
N ARG A 68 10.93 3.94 3.89
CA ARG A 68 11.07 4.96 4.92
C ARG A 68 10.36 4.59 6.22
N VAL A 69 9.16 4.03 6.14
CA VAL A 69 8.46 3.55 7.34
C VAL A 69 9.30 2.46 8.04
N TRP A 70 9.78 1.48 7.31
CA TRP A 70 10.63 0.42 7.85
C TRP A 70 11.97 0.94 8.40
N ALA A 71 12.64 1.80 7.65
CA ALA A 71 13.87 2.44 8.12
C ALA A 71 13.66 3.28 9.38
N ARG A 72 12.50 3.95 9.51
CA ARG A 72 12.13 4.69 10.71
C ARG A 72 11.96 3.78 11.93
N VAL A 73 11.33 2.61 11.74
CA VAL A 73 11.21 1.61 12.81
C VAL A 73 12.60 1.12 13.24
N ILE A 74 13.45 0.74 12.28
CA ILE A 74 14.81 0.24 12.57
C ILE A 74 15.63 1.30 13.32
N ARG A 75 15.70 2.51 12.80
CA ARG A 75 16.54 3.57 13.34
C ARG A 75 16.08 4.04 14.70
N ASN A 76 14.77 4.23 14.85
CA ASN A 76 14.22 4.81 16.07
C ASN A 76 14.11 3.80 17.22
N VAL A 77 13.94 2.50 16.93
CA VAL A 77 13.69 1.48 17.95
C VAL A 77 14.93 0.63 18.24
N TYR A 78 15.77 0.37 17.24
CA TYR A 78 16.84 -0.64 17.36
C TYR A 78 18.25 -0.10 17.13
N LYS A 79 18.40 1.09 16.51
CA LYS A 79 19.69 1.69 16.17
C LYS A 79 19.86 3.07 16.82
N ASP A 80 20.43 3.98 16.09
CA ASP A 80 20.96 5.29 16.50
C ASP A 80 20.10 6.09 17.50
N GLU A 81 18.77 6.01 17.38
CA GLU A 81 17.83 6.74 18.22
C GLU A 81 17.20 5.85 19.33
N SER A 82 17.59 4.58 19.42
CA SER A 82 16.94 3.60 20.31
C SER A 82 17.07 3.98 21.78
N TYR A 83 18.27 4.40 22.22
CA TYR A 83 18.49 4.84 23.59
C TYR A 83 17.54 5.98 23.99
N LEU A 84 17.44 7.02 23.14
CA LEU A 84 16.54 8.14 23.39
C LEU A 84 15.08 7.69 23.43
N THR A 85 14.70 6.81 22.51
CA THR A 85 13.30 6.32 22.41
C THR A 85 12.91 5.51 23.64
N HIS A 86 13.80 4.68 24.17
CA HIS A 86 13.51 3.83 25.33
C HIS A 86 13.65 4.52 26.68
N THR A 87 14.35 5.67 26.76
CA THR A 87 14.42 6.52 27.94
C THR A 87 13.26 7.50 28.07
N LEU A 88 12.45 7.66 27.02
CA LEU A 88 11.26 8.51 27.10
C LEU A 88 10.24 7.92 28.09
N PRO A 89 9.56 8.75 28.90
CA PRO A 89 8.51 8.32 29.83
C PRO A 89 7.21 8.03 29.05
N VAL A 90 7.28 7.07 28.10
CA VAL A 90 6.18 6.69 27.21
C VAL A 90 6.07 5.17 27.17
N GLU A 91 4.85 4.68 27.25
CA GLU A 91 4.60 3.24 27.16
C GLU A 91 4.99 2.68 25.79
N LYS A 92 5.60 1.49 25.74
CA LYS A 92 5.99 0.81 24.49
C LYS A 92 4.83 0.69 23.49
N LYS A 93 3.60 0.47 24.00
CA LYS A 93 2.41 0.41 23.15
C LYS A 93 2.16 1.72 22.38
N GLN A 94 2.48 2.89 22.97
CA GLN A 94 2.31 4.18 22.30
C GLN A 94 3.39 4.40 21.23
N ILE A 95 4.60 3.90 21.46
CA ILE A 95 5.67 3.92 20.45
C ILE A 95 5.26 3.07 19.24
N TYR A 96 4.80 1.84 19.46
CA TYR A 96 4.32 0.97 18.39
C TYR A 96 3.13 1.56 17.64
N LEU A 97 2.15 2.11 18.38
CA LEU A 97 0.97 2.75 17.79
C LEU A 97 1.34 3.97 16.93
N SER A 98 2.35 4.76 17.35
CA SER A 98 2.86 5.88 16.54
C SER A 98 3.39 5.39 15.18
N LYS A 99 4.14 4.29 15.14
CA LYS A 99 4.65 3.71 13.88
C LYS A 99 3.51 3.24 12.99
N PHE A 100 2.51 2.57 13.57
CA PHE A 100 1.34 2.10 12.84
C PHE A 100 0.51 3.26 12.25
N ILE A 101 0.18 4.26 13.05
CA ILE A 101 -0.59 5.42 12.59
C ILE A 101 0.19 6.23 11.54
N SER A 102 1.51 6.40 11.74
CA SER A 102 2.34 7.10 10.73
C SER A 102 2.38 6.35 9.40
N ALA A 103 2.41 5.01 9.42
CA ALA A 103 2.34 4.18 8.23
C ALA A 103 1.00 4.36 7.49
N ILE A 104 -0.13 4.35 8.20
CA ILE A 104 -1.47 4.60 7.62
C ILE A 104 -1.52 5.97 6.96
N ILE A 105 -1.15 7.02 7.69
CA ILE A 105 -1.25 8.40 7.20
C ILE A 105 -0.36 8.60 5.96
N THR A 106 0.89 8.15 6.00
CA THR A 106 1.82 8.35 4.89
C THR A 106 1.43 7.52 3.67
N MET A 107 0.90 6.30 3.84
CA MET A 107 0.40 5.51 2.72
C MET A 107 -0.86 6.13 2.11
N PHE A 108 -1.80 6.56 2.94
CA PHE A 108 -3.02 7.21 2.46
C PHE A 108 -2.70 8.48 1.65
N THR A 109 -1.79 9.32 2.14
CA THR A 109 -1.37 10.51 1.39
C THR A 109 -0.63 10.16 0.11
N THR A 110 0.19 9.09 0.08
CA THR A 110 0.86 8.63 -1.15
C THR A 110 -0.16 8.22 -2.21
N VAL A 111 -1.18 7.45 -1.81
CA VAL A 111 -2.25 7.01 -2.73
C VAL A 111 -3.06 8.20 -3.23
N LEU A 112 -3.43 9.14 -2.34
CA LEU A 112 -4.16 10.35 -2.76
C LEU A 112 -3.37 11.19 -3.77
N VAL A 113 -2.09 11.43 -3.51
CA VAL A 113 -1.22 12.18 -4.45
C VAL A 113 -1.14 11.43 -5.78
N SER A 114 -1.04 10.10 -5.76
CA SER A 114 -1.01 9.29 -6.98
C SER A 114 -2.30 9.45 -7.80
N VAL A 115 -3.46 9.38 -7.16
CA VAL A 115 -4.75 9.59 -7.83
C VAL A 115 -4.84 10.98 -8.45
N VAL A 116 -4.42 12.02 -7.71
CA VAL A 116 -4.45 13.41 -8.22
C VAL A 116 -3.51 13.58 -9.42
N CYS A 117 -2.27 13.10 -9.33
CA CYS A 117 -1.29 13.24 -10.41
C CYS A 117 -1.70 12.46 -11.67
N ILE A 118 -2.22 11.23 -11.51
CA ILE A 118 -2.76 10.44 -12.64
C ILE A 118 -3.97 11.16 -13.24
N GLY A 119 -4.85 11.71 -12.40
CA GLY A 119 -5.98 12.51 -12.86
C GLY A 119 -5.54 13.69 -13.72
N ILE A 120 -4.49 14.43 -13.31
CA ILE A 120 -3.93 15.55 -14.10
C ILE A 120 -3.39 15.07 -15.45
N CYS A 121 -2.63 13.94 -15.47
CA CYS A 121 -2.05 13.41 -16.71
C CYS A 121 -3.13 13.06 -17.75
N TYR A 122 -4.21 12.44 -17.32
CA TYR A 122 -5.21 11.89 -18.23
C TYR A 122 -6.50 12.73 -18.29
N TYR A 123 -6.52 13.93 -17.72
CA TYR A 123 -7.67 14.83 -17.75
C TYR A 123 -7.90 15.35 -19.16
N SER A 124 -8.80 14.72 -19.91
CA SER A 124 -9.38 15.21 -21.17
C SER A 124 -10.84 14.82 -21.23
N GLN A 125 -11.65 15.57 -21.98
CA GLN A 125 -13.08 15.23 -22.12
C GLN A 125 -13.25 13.84 -22.69
N GLU A 126 -12.48 13.49 -23.72
CA GLU A 126 -12.48 12.16 -24.34
C GLU A 126 -12.12 11.04 -23.33
N ASN A 127 -11.03 11.21 -22.58
CA ASN A 127 -10.61 10.21 -21.59
C ASN A 127 -11.62 10.07 -20.45
N ILE A 128 -12.26 11.17 -20.02
CA ILE A 128 -13.32 11.12 -19.00
C ILE A 128 -14.53 10.36 -19.52
N GLU A 129 -14.92 10.59 -20.77
CA GLU A 129 -16.05 9.88 -21.38
C GLU A 129 -15.75 8.39 -21.55
N ILE A 130 -14.55 8.04 -22.04
CA ILE A 130 -14.08 6.64 -22.11
C ILE A 130 -14.09 5.99 -20.70
N LEU A 131 -13.53 6.66 -19.72
CA LEU A 131 -13.48 6.15 -18.35
C LEU A 131 -14.88 5.98 -17.77
N LYS A 132 -15.78 6.95 -17.99
CA LYS A 132 -17.17 6.87 -17.56
C LYS A 132 -17.87 5.69 -18.19
N ASN A 133 -17.76 5.51 -19.51
CA ASN A 133 -18.36 4.40 -20.23
C ASN A 133 -17.82 3.04 -19.75
N MET A 134 -16.50 2.93 -19.52
CA MET A 134 -15.89 1.72 -18.95
C MET A 134 -16.39 1.43 -17.54
N LEU A 135 -16.49 2.45 -16.70
CA LEU A 135 -16.96 2.29 -15.31
C LEU A 135 -18.46 1.96 -15.26
N GLU A 136 -19.27 2.56 -16.13
CA GLU A 136 -20.72 2.25 -16.25
C GLU A 136 -20.91 0.83 -16.75
N LEU A 137 -20.15 0.41 -17.76
CA LEU A 137 -20.18 -0.96 -18.27
C LEU A 137 -19.76 -1.96 -17.18
N ALA A 138 -18.67 -1.69 -16.46
CA ALA A 138 -18.25 -2.51 -15.34
C ALA A 138 -19.31 -2.52 -14.22
N ALA A 139 -19.86 -1.37 -13.85
CA ALA A 139 -20.88 -1.26 -12.80
C ALA A 139 -22.15 -2.04 -13.14
N THR A 140 -22.62 -1.95 -14.39
CA THR A 140 -23.76 -2.75 -14.86
C THR A 140 -23.45 -4.24 -14.88
N THR A 141 -22.25 -4.60 -15.34
CA THR A 141 -21.78 -5.98 -15.40
C THR A 141 -21.67 -6.59 -13.99
N TYR A 142 -21.15 -5.83 -13.00
CA TYR A 142 -21.04 -6.25 -11.61
C TYR A 142 -22.33 -6.01 -10.80
N ASN A 143 -23.42 -5.59 -11.42
CA ASN A 143 -24.67 -5.24 -10.74
C ASN A 143 -24.45 -4.37 -9.49
N SER A 144 -23.67 -3.31 -9.64
CA SER A 144 -23.26 -2.42 -8.56
C SER A 144 -23.25 -0.97 -9.05
N SER A 145 -23.20 -0.01 -8.11
CA SER A 145 -22.96 1.39 -8.48
C SER A 145 -21.49 1.64 -8.82
N VAL A 146 -21.22 2.58 -9.73
CA VAL A 146 -19.85 3.02 -10.08
C VAL A 146 -19.05 3.42 -8.85
N ILE A 147 -19.70 4.14 -7.91
CA ILE A 147 -19.04 4.60 -6.67
C ILE A 147 -18.65 3.41 -5.79
N SER A 148 -19.53 2.41 -5.64
CA SER A 148 -19.24 1.21 -4.84
C SER A 148 -18.08 0.42 -5.43
N LEU A 149 -18.01 0.31 -6.74
CA LEU A 149 -16.95 -0.41 -7.45
C LEU A 149 -15.60 0.31 -7.28
N LEU A 150 -15.55 1.62 -7.52
CA LEU A 150 -14.34 2.42 -7.32
C LEU A 150 -13.86 2.38 -5.86
N PHE A 151 -14.79 2.47 -4.91
CA PHE A 151 -14.46 2.39 -3.50
C PHE A 151 -13.89 1.02 -3.13
N SER A 152 -14.45 -0.07 -3.66
CA SER A 152 -13.95 -1.42 -3.40
C SER A 152 -12.55 -1.63 -3.97
N ILE A 153 -12.29 -1.20 -5.20
CA ILE A 153 -10.95 -1.26 -5.82
C ILE A 153 -9.93 -0.45 -5.01
N PHE A 154 -10.32 0.76 -4.59
CA PHE A 154 -9.47 1.60 -3.75
C PHE A 154 -9.16 0.90 -2.42
N CYS A 155 -10.16 0.29 -1.78
CA CYS A 155 -9.97 -0.42 -0.53
C CYS A 155 -9.04 -1.62 -0.69
N VAL A 156 -9.21 -2.48 -1.70
CA VAL A 156 -8.30 -3.61 -1.94
C VAL A 156 -6.86 -3.13 -2.04
N PHE A 157 -6.61 -2.17 -2.92
CA PHE A 157 -5.25 -1.64 -3.13
C PHE A 157 -4.67 -1.01 -1.86
N PHE A 158 -5.44 -0.19 -1.16
CA PHE A 158 -4.98 0.50 0.04
C PHE A 158 -4.71 -0.47 1.20
N LEU A 159 -5.59 -1.45 1.41
CA LEU A 159 -5.46 -2.44 2.46
C LEU A 159 -4.29 -3.40 2.18
N GLU A 160 -4.08 -3.79 0.93
CA GLU A 160 -2.92 -4.59 0.52
C GLU A 160 -1.61 -3.86 0.83
N MET A 161 -1.51 -2.56 0.47
CA MET A 161 -0.32 -1.76 0.77
C MET A 161 -0.07 -1.61 2.27
N LEU A 162 -1.12 -1.45 3.07
CA LEU A 162 -1.02 -1.42 4.54
C LEU A 162 -0.58 -2.77 5.11
N PHE A 163 -1.10 -3.85 4.56
CA PHE A 163 -0.72 -5.21 4.95
C PHE A 163 0.77 -5.47 4.70
N ILE A 164 1.29 -5.11 3.52
CA ILE A 164 2.72 -5.20 3.20
C ILE A 164 3.56 -4.38 4.20
N LEU A 165 3.13 -3.16 4.53
CA LEU A 165 3.80 -2.33 5.54
C LEU A 165 3.88 -3.01 6.89
N LEU A 166 2.77 -3.60 7.37
CA LEU A 166 2.70 -4.27 8.67
C LEU A 166 3.54 -5.54 8.72
N ILE A 167 3.50 -6.36 7.68
CA ILE A 167 4.37 -7.53 7.57
C ILE A 167 5.83 -7.13 7.70
N GLY A 168 6.25 -6.06 7.02
CA GLY A 168 7.61 -5.55 7.13
C GLY A 168 7.96 -5.08 8.55
N ILE A 169 7.05 -4.37 9.24
CA ILE A 169 7.24 -3.95 10.63
C ILE A 169 7.37 -5.17 11.56
N VAL A 170 6.47 -6.16 11.43
CA VAL A 170 6.53 -7.38 12.25
C VAL A 170 7.79 -8.20 11.94
N GLY A 171 8.17 -8.30 10.67
CA GLY A 171 9.42 -8.93 10.23
C GLY A 171 10.65 -8.28 10.85
N ILE A 172 10.69 -6.94 10.92
CA ILE A 172 11.75 -6.19 11.59
C ILE A 172 11.79 -6.54 13.08
N ILE A 173 10.65 -6.51 13.76
CA ILE A 173 10.57 -6.81 15.20
C ILE A 173 11.09 -8.23 15.48
N LEU A 174 10.72 -9.21 14.66
CA LEU A 174 11.17 -10.59 14.79
C LEU A 174 12.66 -10.75 14.47
N GLY A 175 13.13 -10.12 13.38
CA GLY A 175 14.53 -10.20 12.97
C GLY A 175 15.50 -9.59 13.99
N TYR A 176 15.11 -8.47 14.60
CA TYR A 176 15.91 -7.80 15.61
C TYR A 176 15.92 -8.49 17.00
N ARG A 177 15.11 -9.51 17.20
CA ARG A 177 15.23 -10.39 18.38
C ARG A 177 16.37 -11.40 18.26
N SER A 178 16.93 -11.55 17.09
CA SER A 178 18.05 -12.47 16.82
C SER A 178 19.39 -11.81 17.11
N SER A 179 20.38 -12.58 17.55
CA SER A 179 21.74 -12.09 17.84
C SER A 179 22.51 -11.71 16.56
N ASN A 180 22.35 -12.47 15.45
CA ASN A 180 23.14 -12.31 14.24
C ASN A 180 22.26 -12.04 13.01
N ASN A 181 22.79 -11.29 12.03
CA ASN A 181 22.17 -11.04 10.72
C ASN A 181 20.73 -10.46 10.82
N LYS A 182 20.52 -9.51 11.75
CA LYS A 182 19.21 -8.94 12.10
C LYS A 182 18.41 -8.49 10.89
N ILE A 183 19.02 -7.77 9.93
CA ILE A 183 18.36 -7.27 8.72
C ILE A 183 17.93 -8.43 7.80
N ILE A 184 18.83 -9.38 7.54
CA ILE A 184 18.53 -10.53 6.67
C ILE A 184 17.38 -11.33 7.26
N LYS A 185 17.42 -11.61 8.57
CA LYS A 185 16.33 -12.32 9.26
C LYS A 185 15.02 -11.55 9.22
N SER A 186 15.05 -10.22 9.31
CA SER A 186 13.85 -9.39 9.15
C SER A 186 13.20 -9.58 7.80
N ILE A 187 14.00 -9.60 6.73
CA ILE A 187 13.52 -9.82 5.36
C ILE A 187 12.95 -11.24 5.22
N VAL A 188 13.68 -12.25 5.72
CA VAL A 188 13.22 -13.65 5.67
C VAL A 188 11.90 -13.85 6.40
N TYR A 189 11.76 -13.28 7.62
CA TYR A 189 10.50 -13.36 8.37
C TYR A 189 9.36 -12.63 7.64
N ALA A 190 9.61 -11.44 7.11
CA ALA A 190 8.60 -10.71 6.36
C ALA A 190 8.15 -11.49 5.12
N PHE A 191 9.10 -12.04 4.35
CA PHE A 191 8.81 -12.85 3.17
C PHE A 191 8.06 -14.13 3.52
N ALA A 192 8.49 -14.86 4.55
CA ALA A 192 7.81 -16.07 5.00
C ALA A 192 6.36 -15.79 5.44
N MET A 193 6.14 -14.70 6.21
CA MET A 193 4.79 -14.30 6.61
C MET A 193 3.93 -13.93 5.40
N TYR A 194 4.49 -13.20 4.42
CA TYR A 194 3.80 -12.87 3.17
C TYR A 194 3.40 -14.13 2.40
N MET A 195 4.31 -15.08 2.23
CA MET A 195 4.02 -16.35 1.55
C MET A 195 2.96 -17.17 2.28
N ILE A 196 3.06 -17.29 3.60
CA ILE A 196 2.07 -18.03 4.42
C ILE A 196 0.68 -17.41 4.29
N THR A 197 0.56 -16.08 4.37
CA THR A 197 -0.74 -15.41 4.25
C THR A 197 -1.36 -15.57 2.87
N ASN A 198 -0.55 -15.53 1.80
CA ASN A 198 -1.05 -15.81 0.45
C ASN A 198 -1.48 -17.27 0.28
N MET A 199 -0.71 -18.23 0.84
CA MET A 199 -1.13 -19.64 0.85
C MET A 199 -2.44 -19.85 1.62
N VAL A 200 -2.60 -19.20 2.77
CA VAL A 200 -3.86 -19.26 3.54
C VAL A 200 -5.02 -18.66 2.73
N ALA A 201 -4.82 -17.53 2.06
CA ALA A 201 -5.83 -16.93 1.19
C ALA A 201 -6.24 -17.89 0.06
N LEU A 202 -5.28 -18.53 -0.60
CA LEU A 202 -5.51 -19.50 -1.67
C LEU A 202 -6.27 -20.75 -1.17
N LEU A 203 -5.89 -21.25 0.01
CA LEU A 203 -6.58 -22.37 0.67
C LEU A 203 -8.02 -22.00 1.05
N LEU A 204 -8.27 -20.77 1.50
CA LEU A 204 -9.63 -20.31 1.81
C LEU A 204 -10.49 -20.24 0.54
N VAL A 205 -9.96 -19.70 -0.57
CA VAL A 205 -10.67 -19.68 -1.86
C VAL A 205 -10.96 -21.12 -2.32
N PHE A 206 -10.00 -22.04 -2.22
CA PHE A 206 -10.19 -23.44 -2.56
C PHE A 206 -11.26 -24.11 -1.69
N LEU A 207 -11.24 -23.88 -0.37
CA LEU A 207 -12.25 -24.40 0.56
C LEU A 207 -13.65 -23.87 0.21
N VAL A 208 -13.78 -22.58 -0.10
CA VAL A 208 -15.07 -22.03 -0.57
C VAL A 208 -15.49 -22.69 -1.87
N GLY A 209 -14.54 -22.94 -2.78
CA GLY A 209 -14.77 -23.63 -4.06
C GLY A 209 -15.32 -25.04 -3.89
N THR A 210 -14.98 -25.77 -2.82
CA THR A 210 -15.56 -27.11 -2.58
C THR A 210 -17.07 -27.06 -2.30
N PHE A 211 -17.60 -25.92 -1.86
CA PHE A 211 -19.03 -25.72 -1.58
C PHE A 211 -19.74 -24.87 -2.67
N ASN A 212 -18.98 -24.23 -3.56
CA ASN A 212 -19.50 -23.36 -4.62
C ASN A 212 -18.79 -23.67 -5.94
N SER A 213 -19.52 -24.28 -6.88
CA SER A 213 -19.00 -24.68 -8.19
C SER A 213 -18.44 -23.49 -8.99
N GLU A 214 -19.07 -22.31 -8.90
CA GLU A 214 -18.61 -21.10 -9.59
C GLU A 214 -17.21 -20.65 -9.10
N VAL A 215 -16.96 -20.72 -7.80
CA VAL A 215 -15.64 -20.43 -7.23
C VAL A 215 -14.63 -21.53 -7.61
N MET A 216 -15.08 -22.79 -7.73
CA MET A 216 -14.21 -23.90 -8.16
C MET A 216 -13.76 -23.73 -9.62
N ASN A 217 -14.58 -23.09 -10.46
CA ASN A 217 -14.23 -22.80 -11.84
C ASN A 217 -13.00 -21.88 -12.00
N LEU A 218 -12.63 -21.11 -10.96
CA LEU A 218 -11.35 -20.36 -10.92
C LEU A 218 -10.11 -21.25 -11.04
N PHE A 219 -10.21 -22.50 -10.61
CA PHE A 219 -9.12 -23.48 -10.69
C PHE A 219 -9.20 -24.34 -11.97
N ASN A 220 -10.28 -24.23 -12.74
CA ASN A 220 -10.47 -24.91 -13.99
C ASN A 220 -10.14 -23.99 -15.16
N THR A 221 -9.35 -24.45 -16.10
CA THR A 221 -8.87 -23.65 -17.24
C THR A 221 -9.89 -23.46 -18.36
N VAL A 222 -11.05 -24.11 -18.28
CA VAL A 222 -12.02 -24.24 -19.41
C VAL A 222 -13.27 -23.41 -19.21
N ASP A 223 -13.67 -23.16 -17.97
CA ASP A 223 -14.96 -22.52 -17.70
C ASP A 223 -14.82 -21.01 -17.44
N ARG A 224 -15.78 -20.23 -17.94
CA ARG A 224 -15.87 -18.79 -17.63
C ARG A 224 -16.41 -18.65 -16.21
N VAL A 225 -15.68 -17.90 -15.39
CA VAL A 225 -16.14 -17.55 -14.04
C VAL A 225 -17.20 -16.48 -14.12
N ASP A 226 -18.30 -16.66 -13.39
CA ASP A 226 -19.35 -15.66 -13.31
C ASP A 226 -18.84 -14.37 -12.64
N ILE A 227 -19.31 -13.25 -13.17
CA ILE A 227 -18.91 -11.91 -12.75
C ILE A 227 -19.33 -11.63 -11.30
N GLU A 228 -20.49 -12.15 -10.89
CA GLU A 228 -20.94 -12.02 -9.50
C GLU A 228 -19.98 -12.71 -8.53
N THR A 229 -19.43 -13.85 -8.91
CA THR A 229 -18.42 -14.58 -8.15
C THR A 229 -17.16 -13.76 -8.00
N ILE A 230 -16.66 -13.10 -9.05
CA ILE A 230 -15.48 -12.23 -8.98
C ILE A 230 -15.73 -11.04 -8.03
N LYS A 231 -16.91 -10.42 -8.12
CA LYS A 231 -17.32 -9.34 -7.21
C LYS A 231 -17.31 -9.77 -5.75
N ASN A 232 -17.90 -10.95 -5.46
CA ASN A 232 -17.97 -11.48 -4.11
C ASN A 232 -16.57 -11.82 -3.57
N LEU A 233 -15.68 -12.34 -4.41
CA LEU A 233 -14.27 -12.57 -4.05
C LEU A 233 -13.53 -11.26 -3.76
N MET A 234 -13.75 -10.20 -4.52
CA MET A 234 -13.16 -8.88 -4.24
C MET A 234 -13.62 -8.32 -2.88
N TYR A 235 -14.88 -8.51 -2.49
CA TYR A 235 -15.34 -8.15 -1.15
C TYR A 235 -14.74 -9.03 -0.07
N ALA A 236 -14.64 -10.33 -0.31
CA ALA A 236 -14.00 -11.27 0.61
C ALA A 236 -12.51 -10.94 0.82
N GLU A 237 -11.81 -10.54 -0.23
CA GLU A 237 -10.42 -10.09 -0.18
C GLU A 237 -10.25 -8.84 0.70
N ASN A 238 -11.13 -7.84 0.57
CA ASN A 238 -11.14 -6.67 1.45
C ASN A 238 -11.27 -7.07 2.92
N VAL A 239 -12.18 -7.98 3.23
CA VAL A 239 -12.38 -8.48 4.60
C VAL A 239 -11.14 -9.24 5.08
N LEU A 240 -10.55 -10.07 4.23
CA LEU A 240 -9.36 -10.86 4.54
C LEU A 240 -8.16 -9.94 4.88
N TYR A 241 -7.91 -8.91 4.09
CA TYR A 241 -6.85 -7.93 4.39
C TYR A 241 -7.11 -7.18 5.70
N LEU A 242 -8.35 -6.81 6.00
CA LEU A 242 -8.69 -6.21 7.31
C LEU A 242 -8.37 -7.16 8.46
N VAL A 243 -8.72 -8.44 8.33
CA VAL A 243 -8.41 -9.47 9.34
C VAL A 243 -6.90 -9.62 9.50
N TYR A 244 -6.15 -9.70 8.42
CA TYR A 244 -4.68 -9.77 8.45
C TYR A 244 -4.06 -8.55 9.12
N ILE A 245 -4.51 -7.34 8.79
CA ILE A 245 -4.04 -6.08 9.41
C ILE A 245 -4.25 -6.14 10.92
N VAL A 246 -5.42 -6.57 11.38
CA VAL A 246 -5.71 -6.68 12.81
C VAL A 246 -4.82 -7.74 13.49
N ILE A 247 -4.67 -8.91 12.86
CA ILE A 247 -3.82 -10.00 13.39
C ILE A 247 -2.36 -9.52 13.51
N PHE A 248 -1.78 -8.97 12.43
CA PHE A 248 -0.40 -8.51 12.44
C PHE A 248 -0.17 -7.31 13.35
N TYR A 249 -1.15 -6.42 13.49
CA TYR A 249 -1.10 -5.35 14.47
C TYR A 249 -1.02 -5.89 15.90
N VAL A 250 -1.91 -6.82 16.27
CA VAL A 250 -1.97 -7.40 17.62
C VAL A 250 -0.73 -8.24 17.91
N VAL A 251 -0.32 -9.07 16.97
CA VAL A 251 0.88 -9.92 17.10
C VAL A 251 2.13 -9.05 17.22
N GLY A 252 2.31 -8.09 16.33
CA GLY A 252 3.44 -7.18 16.34
C GLY A 252 3.52 -6.37 17.64
N LYS A 253 2.38 -5.84 18.12
CA LYS A 253 2.29 -5.14 19.41
C LYS A 253 2.72 -6.03 20.57
N ARG A 254 2.17 -7.24 20.69
CA ARG A 254 2.49 -8.19 21.77
C ARG A 254 3.97 -8.58 21.78
N ILE A 255 4.55 -8.80 20.60
CA ILE A 255 5.97 -9.15 20.48
C ILE A 255 6.85 -7.95 20.87
N PHE A 256 6.47 -6.74 20.46
CA PHE A 256 7.17 -5.51 20.78
C PHE A 256 7.17 -5.19 22.28
N GLU A 257 6.04 -5.39 22.96
CA GLU A 257 5.89 -5.16 24.40
C GLU A 257 6.76 -6.11 25.25
N LYS A 258 6.97 -7.36 24.81
CA LYS A 258 7.78 -8.39 25.52
C LYS A 258 9.27 -8.06 25.61
N GLY A 259 9.72 -7.06 24.91
CA GLY A 259 11.09 -6.57 24.99
C GLY A 259 11.75 -6.41 23.62
N VAL A 260 12.58 -5.37 23.55
CA VAL A 260 13.40 -5.01 22.39
C VAL A 260 14.83 -5.31 22.77
N ASN A 261 15.51 -6.13 21.96
CA ASN A 261 16.94 -6.36 22.13
C ASN A 261 17.67 -5.17 21.51
N VAL A 262 18.14 -4.27 22.35
CA VAL A 262 18.92 -3.09 21.96
C VAL A 262 20.38 -3.46 22.19
N ASP A 263 21.11 -3.76 21.13
CA ASP A 263 22.58 -3.93 21.14
C ASP A 263 23.24 -2.68 20.60
#